data_7dd71b1d58d92c992e7f4fad25327f15
#
_entry.id   7dd71b1d58d92c992e7f4fad25327f15
#
_cell.length_a   1.000
_cell.length_b   1.000
_cell.length_c   1.000
_cell.angle_alpha   90.00
_cell.angle_beta   90.00
_cell.angle_gamma   90.00
#
_symmetry.space_group_name_H-M   'P 1'
#
loop_
_entity.id
_entity.type
_entity.pdbx_description
1 polymer ?
#
loop_
_entity_poly.entity_id
_entity_poly.type
_entity_poly.pdbx_seq_one_letter_code
_entity_poly.pdbx_strand_id
1 'polypeptide(L)'
;MVQAMSLFNQLLQHFPSLEFAALVKKHKAERGSKGFSCRTQLVAMLFCQLAHADSLREICNGLACCLGKLVHLGIGKAPNKSSLGYANQHRPAALYEELFYTALGRFREEKGLGARKQRFRFKNKLLSLDSTTISLCLEMFPWAKFRRAKGGVKAHVLLDHDDYLPRYVFITEASRSNVKMADAFPFNPGSIIAMDRGYNDYGLFGQWTAREIYFVTRLKDNAAYEVTHECALPENRNILSDQLIRFSGEKAPKDCPCVLRRIAVWDAVNEREIVLLTNLLEFGSTTIAAIYKDRWEIELFFKALKQNLKVKRFVGTSENALRVQIWTALIAFLLLKWLHHLSKAKWSLSNLASMLRLNLFTYRELTAWLDNPFGTPPLLPQSQQLTLGLA
;
A
#
# COMPACT_ATOMS: atom_id res chain seq x y z
N MET A 1 -11.93 -31.93 16.66
CA MET A 1 -10.57 -32.26 16.16
C MET A 1 -9.98 -31.01 15.53
N VAL A 2 -8.92 -30.45 16.10
CA VAL A 2 -8.22 -29.30 15.49
C VAL A 2 -7.40 -29.88 14.33
N GLN A 3 -7.85 -29.67 13.13
CA GLN A 3 -7.11 -30.08 11.93
C GLN A 3 -5.81 -29.26 11.88
N ALA A 4 -4.67 -29.91 11.99
CA ALA A 4 -3.37 -29.24 11.95
C ALA A 4 -3.17 -28.58 10.58
N MET A 5 -3.18 -27.25 10.56
CA MET A 5 -3.04 -26.44 9.35
C MET A 5 -1.77 -25.57 9.42
N SER A 6 -1.09 -25.40 8.28
CA SER A 6 0.06 -24.50 8.22
C SER A 6 -0.34 -23.04 8.48
N LEU A 7 0.62 -22.20 8.94
CA LEU A 7 0.38 -20.77 9.12
C LEU A 7 -0.10 -20.12 7.82
N PHE A 8 0.43 -20.54 6.67
CA PHE A 8 -0.01 -19.99 5.38
C PHE A 8 -1.48 -20.34 5.08
N ASN A 9 -1.93 -21.57 5.40
CA ASN A 9 -3.34 -21.92 5.22
C ASN A 9 -4.25 -21.08 6.14
N GLN A 10 -3.90 -20.97 7.43
CA GLN A 10 -4.66 -20.18 8.39
C GLN A 10 -4.72 -18.70 7.96
N LEU A 11 -3.61 -18.15 7.44
CA LEU A 11 -3.59 -16.81 6.84
C LEU A 11 -4.58 -16.67 5.68
N LEU A 12 -4.63 -17.65 4.78
CA LEU A 12 -5.54 -17.66 3.63
C LEU A 12 -7.02 -17.80 4.04
N GLN A 13 -7.33 -18.34 5.23
CA GLN A 13 -8.71 -18.40 5.74
C GLN A 13 -9.27 -17.03 6.13
N HIS A 14 -8.41 -16.08 6.47
CA HIS A 14 -8.85 -14.69 6.71
C HIS A 14 -9.24 -13.95 5.42
N PHE A 15 -8.97 -14.56 4.28
CA PHE A 15 -9.21 -13.95 2.98
C PHE A 15 -10.66 -14.15 2.52
N PRO A 16 -11.29 -13.14 1.87
CA PRO A 16 -12.68 -13.21 1.43
C PRO A 16 -12.87 -14.18 0.25
N SER A 17 -13.00 -15.47 0.53
CA SER A 17 -13.05 -16.53 -0.50
C SER A 17 -14.31 -16.51 -1.35
N LEU A 18 -15.47 -16.16 -0.77
CA LEU A 18 -16.74 -16.07 -1.50
C LEU A 18 -16.73 -14.86 -2.43
N GLU A 19 -16.27 -13.73 -1.94
CA GLU A 19 -16.14 -12.50 -2.73
C GLU A 19 -15.12 -12.70 -3.85
N PHE A 20 -14.02 -13.39 -3.58
CA PHE A 20 -13.05 -13.72 -4.62
C PHE A 20 -13.68 -14.57 -5.73
N ALA A 21 -14.50 -15.58 -5.41
CA ALA A 21 -15.20 -16.40 -6.39
C ALA A 21 -16.19 -15.55 -7.22
N ALA A 22 -16.89 -14.61 -6.59
CA ALA A 22 -17.77 -13.66 -7.28
C ALA A 22 -16.99 -12.74 -8.24
N LEU A 23 -15.82 -12.22 -7.80
CA LEU A 23 -14.94 -11.41 -8.64
C LEU A 23 -14.38 -12.19 -9.83
N VAL A 24 -14.00 -13.46 -9.65
CA VAL A 24 -13.55 -14.33 -10.75
C VAL A 24 -14.63 -14.45 -11.82
N LYS A 25 -15.90 -14.62 -11.42
CA LYS A 25 -17.04 -14.66 -12.36
C LYS A 25 -17.26 -13.30 -13.03
N LYS A 26 -17.27 -12.21 -12.27
CA LYS A 26 -17.44 -10.83 -12.76
C LYS A 26 -16.40 -10.48 -13.84
N HIS A 27 -15.15 -10.76 -13.59
CA HIS A 27 -14.05 -10.49 -14.51
C HIS A 27 -13.87 -11.56 -15.59
N LYS A 28 -14.69 -12.61 -15.60
CA LYS A 28 -14.57 -13.75 -16.53
C LYS A 28 -13.17 -14.34 -16.60
N ALA A 29 -12.43 -14.31 -15.46
CA ALA A 29 -11.00 -14.58 -15.40
C ALA A 29 -10.63 -16.06 -15.63
N GLU A 30 -11.61 -16.98 -15.58
CA GLU A 30 -11.43 -18.41 -15.87
C GLU A 30 -12.04 -18.84 -17.20
N ARG A 31 -12.49 -17.90 -18.03
CA ARG A 31 -13.04 -18.23 -19.35
C ARG A 31 -11.99 -18.95 -20.19
N GLY A 32 -12.31 -20.15 -20.67
CA GLY A 32 -11.39 -21.00 -21.45
C GLY A 32 -10.26 -21.65 -20.63
N SER A 33 -10.28 -21.53 -19.31
CA SER A 33 -9.24 -22.14 -18.44
C SER A 33 -9.39 -23.69 -18.39
N LYS A 34 -8.32 -24.41 -18.65
CA LYS A 34 -8.26 -25.87 -18.56
C LYS A 34 -7.50 -26.30 -17.30
N GLY A 35 -8.20 -26.37 -16.16
CA GLY A 35 -7.65 -26.97 -14.92
C GLY A 35 -6.71 -26.08 -14.08
N PHE A 36 -6.31 -24.88 -14.53
CA PHE A 36 -5.54 -23.93 -13.74
C PHE A 36 -6.47 -22.81 -13.22
N SER A 37 -6.87 -22.89 -11.95
CA SER A 37 -7.82 -21.95 -11.37
C SER A 37 -7.23 -20.59 -11.00
N CYS A 38 -8.05 -19.55 -10.87
CA CYS A 38 -7.65 -18.27 -10.30
C CYS A 38 -7.24 -18.41 -8.82
N ARG A 39 -7.82 -19.36 -8.10
CA ARG A 39 -7.39 -19.68 -6.72
C ARG A 39 -5.94 -20.15 -6.70
N THR A 40 -5.56 -21.06 -7.60
CA THR A 40 -4.17 -21.54 -7.72
C THR A 40 -3.22 -20.39 -8.04
N GLN A 41 -3.61 -19.49 -8.97
CA GLN A 41 -2.81 -18.30 -9.29
C GLN A 41 -2.67 -17.37 -8.08
N LEU A 42 -3.76 -17.05 -7.36
CA LEU A 42 -3.73 -16.21 -6.16
C LEU A 42 -2.79 -16.78 -5.10
N VAL A 43 -2.92 -18.08 -4.76
CA VAL A 43 -2.07 -18.76 -3.78
C VAL A 43 -0.61 -18.71 -4.22
N ALA A 44 -0.32 -18.98 -5.50
CA ALA A 44 1.03 -18.92 -6.05
C ALA A 44 1.64 -17.52 -5.97
N MET A 45 0.86 -16.49 -6.30
CA MET A 45 1.33 -15.11 -6.24
C MET A 45 1.47 -14.58 -4.80
N LEU A 46 0.61 -14.98 -3.87
CA LEU A 46 0.79 -14.68 -2.44
C LEU A 46 2.02 -15.40 -1.87
N PHE A 47 2.24 -16.66 -2.28
CA PHE A 47 3.49 -17.38 -1.94
C PHE A 47 4.72 -16.64 -2.48
N CYS A 48 4.68 -16.14 -3.73
CA CYS A 48 5.76 -15.32 -4.29
C CYS A 48 6.10 -14.14 -3.37
N GLN A 49 5.09 -13.44 -2.86
CA GLN A 49 5.29 -12.28 -1.99
C GLN A 49 5.83 -12.67 -0.60
N LEU A 50 5.17 -13.61 0.06
CA LEU A 50 5.45 -13.97 1.45
C LEU A 50 6.73 -14.82 1.60
N ALA A 51 7.01 -15.72 0.66
CA ALA A 51 8.22 -16.54 0.63
C ALA A 51 9.41 -15.85 -0.05
N HIS A 52 9.19 -14.67 -0.67
CA HIS A 52 10.20 -13.92 -1.44
C HIS A 52 10.77 -14.68 -2.65
N ALA A 53 9.97 -15.47 -3.35
CA ALA A 53 10.41 -16.16 -4.57
C ALA A 53 10.78 -15.18 -5.69
N ASP A 54 11.93 -15.38 -6.33
CA ASP A 54 12.49 -14.47 -7.34
C ASP A 54 12.12 -14.85 -8.78
N SER A 55 11.51 -16.03 -8.99
CA SER A 55 11.16 -16.53 -10.33
C SER A 55 9.90 -17.39 -10.31
N LEU A 56 9.24 -17.51 -11.49
CA LEU A 56 8.14 -18.46 -11.66
C LEU A 56 8.55 -19.91 -11.33
N ARG A 57 9.83 -20.26 -11.58
CA ARG A 57 10.35 -21.59 -11.27
C ARG A 57 10.42 -21.81 -9.76
N GLU A 58 10.91 -20.85 -9.01
CA GLU A 58 10.96 -20.92 -7.55
C GLU A 58 9.56 -21.00 -6.93
N ILE A 59 8.59 -20.24 -7.44
CA ILE A 59 7.20 -20.31 -7.00
C ILE A 59 6.66 -21.74 -7.21
N CYS A 60 6.81 -22.28 -8.41
CA CYS A 60 6.29 -23.60 -8.74
C CYS A 60 6.99 -24.73 -7.96
N ASN A 61 8.32 -24.68 -7.89
CA ASN A 61 9.11 -25.68 -7.16
C ASN A 61 8.89 -25.59 -5.66
N GLY A 62 8.87 -24.38 -5.09
CA GLY A 62 8.60 -24.17 -3.68
C GLY A 62 7.24 -24.71 -3.25
N LEU A 63 6.20 -24.49 -4.05
CA LEU A 63 4.89 -25.09 -3.80
C LEU A 63 4.91 -26.62 -4.03
N ALA A 64 5.64 -27.12 -5.03
CA ALA A 64 5.76 -28.56 -5.27
C ALA A 64 6.44 -29.31 -4.12
N CYS A 65 7.41 -28.68 -3.44
CA CYS A 65 8.05 -29.25 -2.25
C CYS A 65 7.11 -29.37 -1.04
N CYS A 66 5.94 -28.74 -1.08
CA CYS A 66 4.96 -28.78 0.01
C CYS A 66 4.03 -29.99 -0.11
N LEU A 67 4.59 -31.20 -0.22
CA LEU A 67 3.87 -32.44 -0.41
C LEU A 67 2.78 -32.65 0.65
N GLY A 68 1.58 -33.03 0.21
CA GLY A 68 0.42 -33.23 1.09
C GLY A 68 -0.21 -31.97 1.68
N LYS A 69 0.42 -30.79 1.55
CA LYS A 69 -0.05 -29.55 2.17
C LYS A 69 -0.84 -28.64 1.22
N LEU A 70 -0.79 -28.87 -0.08
CA LEU A 70 -1.42 -28.03 -1.10
C LEU A 70 -2.95 -28.07 -1.04
N VAL A 71 -3.52 -29.23 -0.72
CA VAL A 71 -4.99 -29.39 -0.58
C VAL A 71 -5.52 -28.45 0.50
N HIS A 72 -4.80 -28.27 1.61
CA HIS A 72 -5.17 -27.33 2.67
C HIS A 72 -5.15 -25.88 2.21
N LEU A 73 -4.35 -25.53 1.19
CA LEU A 73 -4.36 -24.20 0.57
C LEU A 73 -5.51 -24.01 -0.44
N GLY A 74 -6.33 -25.04 -0.64
CA GLY A 74 -7.41 -25.05 -1.63
C GLY A 74 -6.92 -25.22 -3.07
N ILE A 75 -5.75 -25.87 -3.27
CA ILE A 75 -5.18 -26.19 -4.58
C ILE A 75 -4.80 -27.68 -4.65
N GLY A 76 -5.18 -28.36 -5.72
CA GLY A 76 -4.97 -29.81 -5.84
C GLY A 76 -3.52 -30.18 -6.16
N LYS A 77 -2.81 -29.32 -6.91
CA LYS A 77 -1.41 -29.55 -7.32
C LYS A 77 -0.68 -28.21 -7.49
N ALA A 78 0.64 -28.25 -7.36
CA ALA A 78 1.48 -27.11 -7.65
C ALA A 78 1.33 -26.66 -9.11
N PRO A 79 1.37 -25.35 -9.39
CA PRO A 79 1.32 -24.84 -10.75
C PRO A 79 2.57 -25.24 -11.53
N ASN A 80 2.46 -25.37 -12.83
CA ASN A 80 3.63 -25.36 -13.69
C ASN A 80 3.97 -23.93 -14.15
N LYS A 81 5.24 -23.71 -14.51
CA LYS A 81 5.76 -22.39 -14.91
C LYS A 81 4.98 -21.78 -16.07
N SER A 82 4.65 -22.57 -17.09
CA SER A 82 3.96 -22.09 -18.30
C SER A 82 2.52 -21.63 -17.97
N SER A 83 1.77 -22.44 -17.22
CA SER A 83 0.40 -22.09 -16.82
C SER A 83 0.35 -20.83 -15.94
N LEU A 84 1.28 -20.73 -14.96
CA LEU A 84 1.35 -19.54 -14.09
C LEU A 84 1.76 -18.30 -14.89
N GLY A 85 2.77 -18.40 -15.76
CA GLY A 85 3.20 -17.31 -16.64
C GLY A 85 2.08 -16.85 -17.57
N TYR A 86 1.40 -17.79 -18.24
CA TYR A 86 0.26 -17.50 -19.11
C TYR A 86 -0.87 -16.81 -18.35
N ALA A 87 -1.23 -17.29 -17.17
CA ALA A 87 -2.29 -16.68 -16.35
C ALA A 87 -1.91 -15.26 -15.91
N ASN A 88 -0.67 -15.01 -15.50
CA ASN A 88 -0.20 -13.67 -15.13
C ASN A 88 -0.22 -12.70 -16.33
N GLN A 89 -0.02 -13.19 -17.54
CA GLN A 89 -0.06 -12.38 -18.74
C GLN A 89 -1.48 -12.06 -19.21
N HIS A 90 -2.44 -12.99 -19.08
CA HIS A 90 -3.74 -12.88 -19.77
C HIS A 90 -4.93 -12.68 -18.84
N ARG A 91 -4.87 -13.09 -17.57
CA ARG A 91 -5.97 -12.86 -16.63
C ARG A 91 -5.97 -11.41 -16.17
N PRO A 92 -7.13 -10.73 -16.13
CA PRO A 92 -7.19 -9.30 -15.87
C PRO A 92 -6.62 -8.93 -14.50
N ALA A 93 -5.66 -8.03 -14.46
CA ALA A 93 -5.10 -7.50 -13.20
C ALA A 93 -6.15 -6.77 -12.35
N ALA A 94 -7.21 -6.24 -12.98
CA ALA A 94 -8.35 -5.62 -12.31
C ALA A 94 -9.07 -6.56 -11.33
N LEU A 95 -8.99 -7.88 -11.54
CA LEU A 95 -9.46 -8.88 -10.56
C LEU A 95 -8.76 -8.71 -9.21
N TYR A 96 -7.43 -8.54 -9.21
CA TYR A 96 -6.62 -8.41 -8.00
C TYR A 96 -6.72 -7.01 -7.39
N GLU A 97 -6.93 -6.00 -8.22
CA GLU A 97 -7.25 -4.64 -7.78
C GLU A 97 -8.53 -4.61 -6.96
N GLU A 98 -9.62 -5.11 -7.54
CA GLU A 98 -10.92 -5.15 -6.87
C GLU A 98 -10.90 -6.03 -5.62
N LEU A 99 -10.16 -7.14 -5.68
CA LEU A 99 -9.94 -8.03 -4.54
C LEU A 99 -9.21 -7.33 -3.37
N PHE A 100 -8.23 -6.50 -3.67
CA PHE A 100 -7.53 -5.70 -2.66
C PHE A 100 -8.52 -4.77 -1.93
N TYR A 101 -9.34 -4.02 -2.66
CA TYR A 101 -10.31 -3.10 -2.05
C TYR A 101 -11.42 -3.83 -1.29
N THR A 102 -11.89 -4.96 -1.80
CA THR A 102 -12.87 -5.83 -1.12
C THR A 102 -12.31 -6.34 0.22
N ALA A 103 -11.07 -6.84 0.22
CA ALA A 103 -10.41 -7.30 1.44
C ALA A 103 -10.15 -6.14 2.42
N LEU A 104 -9.73 -4.98 1.92
CA LEU A 104 -9.52 -3.78 2.75
C LEU A 104 -10.82 -3.33 3.43
N GLY A 105 -11.93 -3.25 2.71
CA GLY A 105 -13.24 -2.92 3.25
C GLY A 105 -13.63 -3.89 4.37
N ARG A 106 -13.55 -5.19 4.10
CA ARG A 106 -13.87 -6.23 5.07
C ARG A 106 -13.02 -6.16 6.35
N PHE A 107 -11.71 -5.93 6.21
CA PHE A 107 -10.84 -5.83 7.40
C PHE A 107 -11.12 -4.57 8.22
N ARG A 108 -11.55 -3.47 7.58
CA ARG A 108 -11.98 -2.25 8.27
C ARG A 108 -13.29 -2.44 9.01
N GLU A 109 -14.30 -2.99 8.34
CA GLU A 109 -15.67 -3.11 8.86
C GLU A 109 -15.79 -4.23 9.91
N GLU A 110 -15.40 -5.46 9.55
CA GLU A 110 -15.63 -6.62 10.42
C GLU A 110 -14.62 -6.73 11.56
N LYS A 111 -13.43 -6.16 11.38
CA LYS A 111 -12.28 -6.50 12.23
C LYS A 111 -11.59 -5.30 12.87
N GLY A 112 -12.13 -4.10 12.66
CA GLY A 112 -11.65 -2.88 13.30
C GLY A 112 -10.22 -2.47 12.90
N LEU A 113 -9.73 -2.92 11.74
CA LEU A 113 -8.45 -2.46 11.24
C LEU A 113 -8.57 -0.96 10.94
N GLY A 114 -7.78 -0.13 11.62
CA GLY A 114 -7.87 1.32 11.49
C GLY A 114 -8.63 2.04 12.61
N ALA A 115 -9.22 1.31 13.57
CA ALA A 115 -9.78 1.91 14.77
C ALA A 115 -8.67 2.43 15.71
N ARG A 116 -7.85 3.37 15.20
CA ARG A 116 -6.82 4.05 16.01
C ARG A 116 -7.42 5.27 16.72
N LYS A 117 -6.85 5.65 17.87
CA LYS A 117 -7.10 6.98 18.45
C LYS A 117 -6.74 8.02 17.39
N GLN A 118 -7.71 8.85 17.01
CA GLN A 118 -7.47 9.98 16.12
C GLN A 118 -6.31 10.82 16.68
N ARG A 119 -5.27 11.01 15.89
CA ARG A 119 -4.11 11.82 16.26
C ARG A 119 -4.46 13.30 16.31
N PHE A 120 -5.39 13.71 15.50
CA PHE A 120 -5.85 15.09 15.37
C PHE A 120 -7.29 15.25 15.86
N ARG A 121 -7.61 16.43 16.42
CA ARG A 121 -8.95 16.72 16.96
C ARG A 121 -9.96 17.19 15.92
N PHE A 122 -9.50 17.53 14.71
CA PHE A 122 -10.40 17.96 13.63
C PHE A 122 -11.11 16.75 13.00
N LYS A 123 -12.29 17.00 12.42
CA LYS A 123 -13.14 15.97 11.80
C LYS A 123 -12.83 15.72 10.31
N ASN A 124 -12.03 16.59 9.71
CA ASN A 124 -11.66 16.49 8.31
C ASN A 124 -10.94 15.18 8.02
N LYS A 125 -11.24 14.57 6.88
CA LYS A 125 -10.51 13.38 6.42
C LYS A 125 -9.10 13.79 6.01
N LEU A 126 -8.10 13.23 6.69
CA LEU A 126 -6.69 13.49 6.40
C LEU A 126 -6.14 12.37 5.52
N LEU A 127 -5.51 12.73 4.41
CA LEU A 127 -4.94 11.85 3.41
C LEU A 127 -3.53 12.32 3.04
N SER A 128 -2.61 11.39 2.79
CA SER A 128 -1.31 11.71 2.18
C SER A 128 -1.28 11.26 0.73
N LEU A 129 -0.86 12.14 -0.15
CA LEU A 129 -0.67 11.86 -1.57
C LEU A 129 0.83 11.83 -1.91
N ASP A 130 1.29 10.69 -2.42
CA ASP A 130 2.65 10.57 -2.93
C ASP A 130 2.74 9.46 -3.99
N SER A 131 3.88 9.39 -4.67
CA SER A 131 4.15 8.37 -5.66
C SER A 131 5.53 7.75 -5.48
N THR A 132 5.62 6.47 -5.79
CA THR A 132 6.90 5.78 -5.80
C THR A 132 7.18 5.20 -7.17
N THR A 133 8.41 5.42 -7.66
CA THR A 133 8.87 4.80 -8.91
C THR A 133 9.48 3.43 -8.62
N ILE A 134 9.11 2.46 -9.44
CA ILE A 134 9.68 1.12 -9.47
C ILE A 134 10.46 1.03 -10.78
N SER A 135 11.80 1.00 -10.66
CA SER A 135 12.69 0.92 -11.82
C SER A 135 12.65 -0.45 -12.47
N LEU A 136 12.63 -0.49 -13.79
CA LEU A 136 12.57 -1.70 -14.61
C LEU A 136 13.74 -1.72 -15.60
N CYS A 137 14.28 -2.91 -15.87
CA CYS A 137 15.26 -3.11 -16.92
C CYS A 137 14.59 -3.01 -18.30
N LEU A 138 15.00 -2.10 -19.15
CA LEU A 138 14.37 -1.86 -20.46
C LEU A 138 14.44 -3.04 -21.42
N GLU A 139 15.50 -3.84 -21.35
CA GLU A 139 15.63 -5.04 -22.16
C GLU A 139 14.54 -6.08 -21.85
N MET A 140 14.13 -6.16 -20.59
CA MET A 140 13.07 -7.07 -20.14
C MET A 140 11.67 -6.44 -20.23
N PHE A 141 11.57 -5.11 -20.17
CA PHE A 141 10.31 -4.35 -20.12
C PHE A 141 10.30 -3.21 -21.14
N PRO A 142 10.37 -3.48 -22.44
CA PRO A 142 10.48 -2.44 -23.47
C PRO A 142 9.27 -1.49 -23.51
N TRP A 143 8.11 -1.96 -23.09
CA TRP A 143 6.89 -1.17 -22.97
C TRP A 143 6.93 -0.09 -21.87
N ALA A 144 7.79 -0.26 -20.85
CA ALA A 144 7.88 0.63 -19.70
C ALA A 144 8.90 1.77 -19.87
N LYS A 145 9.25 2.13 -21.12
CA LYS A 145 10.25 3.16 -21.42
C LYS A 145 9.87 4.50 -20.83
N PHE A 146 10.74 5.07 -20.00
CA PHE A 146 10.51 6.33 -19.29
C PHE A 146 11.48 7.44 -19.72
N ARG A 147 12.76 7.10 -19.92
CA ARG A 147 13.82 7.98 -20.45
C ARG A 147 14.69 7.18 -21.41
N ARG A 148 15.64 7.87 -22.11
CA ARG A 148 16.50 7.19 -23.11
C ARG A 148 17.08 5.84 -22.66
N ALA A 149 17.46 5.71 -21.38
CA ALA A 149 18.08 4.50 -20.83
C ALA A 149 17.38 3.94 -19.58
N LYS A 150 16.15 4.37 -19.25
CA LYS A 150 15.47 3.92 -18.02
C LYS A 150 14.03 3.52 -18.30
N GLY A 151 13.64 2.36 -17.79
CA GLY A 151 12.26 1.90 -17.70
C GLY A 151 11.73 2.03 -16.29
N GLY A 152 10.42 2.15 -16.15
CA GLY A 152 9.79 2.17 -14.85
C GLY A 152 8.28 2.31 -14.90
N VAL A 153 7.67 1.89 -13.82
CA VAL A 153 6.27 2.19 -13.49
C VAL A 153 6.22 3.02 -12.22
N LYS A 154 5.17 3.79 -12.07
CA LYS A 154 4.92 4.62 -10.91
C LYS A 154 3.63 4.18 -10.24
N ALA A 155 3.69 3.94 -8.94
CA ALA A 155 2.51 3.75 -8.12
C ALA A 155 2.21 5.08 -7.40
N HIS A 156 1.10 5.70 -7.76
CA HIS A 156 0.55 6.86 -7.06
C HIS A 156 -0.40 6.37 -5.99
N VAL A 157 -0.20 6.78 -4.77
CA VAL A 157 -0.95 6.29 -3.61
C VAL A 157 -1.56 7.46 -2.86
N LEU A 158 -2.82 7.30 -2.53
CA LEU A 158 -3.53 8.11 -1.55
C LEU A 158 -3.66 7.30 -0.27
N LEU A 159 -2.86 7.65 0.74
CA LEU A 159 -2.81 6.95 2.03
C LEU A 159 -3.80 7.58 3.01
N ASP A 160 -4.59 6.75 3.66
CA ASP A 160 -5.53 7.16 4.70
C ASP A 160 -4.84 7.25 6.06
N HIS A 161 -4.99 8.36 6.78
CA HIS A 161 -4.35 8.54 8.10
C HIS A 161 -5.09 7.85 9.25
N ASP A 162 -6.28 7.32 9.03
CA ASP A 162 -6.99 6.56 10.07
C ASP A 162 -6.31 5.19 10.34
N ASP A 163 -5.76 4.57 9.29
CA ASP A 163 -5.16 3.24 9.37
C ASP A 163 -3.77 3.13 8.72
N TYR A 164 -3.32 4.18 8.04
CA TYR A 164 -2.12 4.20 7.21
C TYR A 164 -2.11 3.10 6.14
N LEU A 165 -3.28 2.88 5.52
CA LEU A 165 -3.46 1.98 4.39
C LEU A 165 -3.86 2.76 3.14
N PRO A 166 -3.56 2.25 1.94
CA PRO A 166 -3.96 2.89 0.70
C PRO A 166 -5.49 2.98 0.57
N ARG A 167 -5.99 4.20 0.35
CA ARG A 167 -7.39 4.43 -0.03
C ARG A 167 -7.58 4.27 -1.53
N TYR A 168 -6.59 4.75 -2.30
CA TYR A 168 -6.53 4.60 -3.76
C TYR A 168 -5.10 4.36 -4.20
N VAL A 169 -4.93 3.54 -5.22
CA VAL A 169 -3.64 3.27 -5.88
C VAL A 169 -3.84 3.33 -7.40
N PHE A 170 -3.04 4.14 -8.07
CA PHE A 170 -2.95 4.14 -9.53
C PHE A 170 -1.57 3.69 -9.97
N ILE A 171 -1.53 2.70 -10.87
CA ILE A 171 -0.29 2.19 -11.46
C ILE A 171 -0.20 2.75 -12.87
N THR A 172 0.82 3.57 -13.13
CA THR A 172 1.05 4.24 -14.40
C THR A 172 2.48 4.03 -14.91
N GLU A 173 2.74 4.40 -16.15
CA GLU A 173 4.11 4.57 -16.60
C GLU A 173 4.84 5.63 -15.77
N ALA A 174 6.16 5.48 -15.59
CA ALA A 174 6.93 6.40 -14.75
C ALA A 174 7.03 7.83 -15.36
N SER A 175 6.71 8.01 -16.65
CA SER A 175 6.62 9.30 -17.33
C SER A 175 5.45 10.16 -16.88
N ARG A 176 4.38 9.54 -16.33
CA ARG A 176 3.17 10.25 -15.94
C ARG A 176 3.44 11.31 -14.88
N SER A 177 2.96 12.53 -15.13
CA SER A 177 3.11 13.66 -14.21
C SER A 177 2.36 13.42 -12.89
N ASN A 178 2.99 13.75 -11.77
CA ASN A 178 2.37 13.70 -10.45
C ASN A 178 1.17 14.64 -10.34
N VAL A 179 1.28 15.86 -10.87
CA VAL A 179 0.23 16.88 -10.85
C VAL A 179 -1.02 16.40 -11.58
N LYS A 180 -0.85 15.86 -12.81
CA LYS A 180 -1.98 15.31 -13.58
C LYS A 180 -2.66 14.12 -12.88
N MET A 181 -1.91 13.37 -12.10
CA MET A 181 -2.47 12.26 -11.32
C MET A 181 -3.15 12.73 -10.04
N ALA A 182 -2.72 13.85 -9.45
CA ALA A 182 -3.38 14.40 -8.26
C ALA A 182 -4.85 14.74 -8.53
N ASP A 183 -5.16 15.28 -9.71
CA ASP A 183 -6.53 15.62 -10.08
C ASP A 183 -7.42 14.39 -10.40
N ALA A 184 -6.81 13.25 -10.69
CA ALA A 184 -7.54 12.00 -10.96
C ALA A 184 -8.11 11.32 -9.70
N PHE A 185 -7.66 11.71 -8.51
CA PHE A 185 -8.17 11.15 -7.26
C PHE A 185 -9.53 11.75 -6.88
N PRO A 186 -10.50 10.93 -6.45
CA PRO A 186 -11.82 11.41 -6.03
C PRO A 186 -11.74 11.96 -4.60
N PHE A 187 -11.45 13.25 -4.46
CA PHE A 187 -11.48 13.92 -3.16
C PHE A 187 -12.89 14.47 -2.86
N ASN A 188 -13.33 14.28 -1.63
CA ASN A 188 -14.54 14.89 -1.11
C ASN A 188 -14.24 16.30 -0.58
N PRO A 189 -15.17 17.26 -0.71
CA PRO A 189 -15.07 18.54 -0.01
C PRO A 189 -14.76 18.35 1.49
N GLY A 190 -13.97 19.22 2.06
CA GLY A 190 -13.52 19.12 3.44
C GLY A 190 -12.33 18.21 3.69
N SER A 191 -11.86 17.44 2.68
CA SER A 191 -10.66 16.60 2.83
C SER A 191 -9.39 17.44 2.91
N ILE A 192 -8.42 16.99 3.72
CA ILE A 192 -7.08 17.59 3.84
C ILE A 192 -6.07 16.65 3.17
N ILE A 193 -5.31 17.15 2.21
CA ILE A 193 -4.33 16.40 1.43
C ILE A 193 -2.92 16.88 1.79
N ALA A 194 -2.15 16.06 2.51
CA ALA A 194 -0.73 16.29 2.73
C ALA A 194 0.08 15.71 1.57
N MET A 195 0.93 16.51 0.91
CA MET A 195 1.67 16.09 -0.27
C MET A 195 3.06 16.72 -0.34
N ASP A 196 3.94 16.11 -1.13
CA ASP A 196 5.29 16.66 -1.37
C ASP A 196 5.24 17.82 -2.36
N ARG A 197 6.29 18.67 -2.33
CA ARG A 197 6.46 19.83 -3.24
C ARG A 197 6.46 19.45 -4.73
N GLY A 198 6.67 18.20 -5.05
CA GLY A 198 6.57 17.68 -6.43
C GLY A 198 5.17 17.77 -7.03
N TYR A 199 4.16 18.02 -6.21
CA TYR A 199 2.76 18.23 -6.62
C TYR A 199 2.38 19.72 -6.73
N ASN A 200 3.31 20.66 -6.45
CA ASN A 200 3.02 22.08 -6.49
C ASN A 200 2.71 22.56 -7.90
N ASP A 201 1.45 22.94 -8.07
CA ASP A 201 0.89 23.52 -9.30
C ASP A 201 -0.18 24.55 -8.91
N TYR A 202 -0.08 25.75 -9.45
CA TYR A 202 -0.97 26.85 -9.06
C TYR A 202 -2.41 26.61 -9.49
N GLY A 203 -2.61 26.04 -10.68
CA GLY A 203 -3.95 25.67 -11.15
C GLY A 203 -4.60 24.62 -10.27
N LEU A 204 -3.82 23.61 -9.84
CA LEU A 204 -4.29 22.59 -8.89
C LEU A 204 -4.72 23.23 -7.55
N PHE A 205 -3.92 24.16 -7.02
CA PHE A 205 -4.25 24.83 -5.75
C PHE A 205 -5.51 25.68 -5.85
N GLY A 206 -5.68 26.43 -6.95
CA GLY A 206 -6.89 27.21 -7.21
C GLY A 206 -8.14 26.33 -7.33
N GLN A 207 -8.07 25.28 -8.13
CA GLN A 207 -9.16 24.33 -8.32
C GLN A 207 -9.55 23.60 -7.02
N TRP A 208 -8.57 23.15 -6.24
CA TRP A 208 -8.85 22.49 -4.97
C TRP A 208 -9.46 23.43 -3.95
N THR A 209 -8.97 24.66 -3.86
CA THR A 209 -9.53 25.67 -2.97
C THR A 209 -10.98 25.99 -3.32
N ALA A 210 -11.31 26.13 -4.63
CA ALA A 210 -12.68 26.34 -5.09
C ALA A 210 -13.62 25.15 -4.81
N ARG A 211 -13.09 23.94 -4.69
CA ARG A 211 -13.82 22.70 -4.38
C ARG A 211 -13.81 22.37 -2.88
N GLU A 212 -13.36 23.27 -2.02
CA GLU A 212 -13.20 23.05 -0.57
C GLU A 212 -12.30 21.84 -0.25
N ILE A 213 -11.33 21.55 -1.11
CA ILE A 213 -10.29 20.54 -0.84
C ILE A 213 -9.11 21.28 -0.26
N TYR A 214 -8.72 20.90 0.96
CA TYR A 214 -7.61 21.52 1.65
C TYR A 214 -6.32 20.77 1.36
N PHE A 215 -5.19 21.50 1.38
CA PHE A 215 -3.89 20.90 1.18
C PHE A 215 -2.84 21.43 2.15
N VAL A 216 -1.82 20.64 2.43
CA VAL A 216 -0.60 21.03 3.12
C VAL A 216 0.59 20.49 2.34
N THR A 217 1.45 21.38 1.87
CA THR A 217 2.66 21.03 1.10
C THR A 217 3.84 21.91 1.49
N ARG A 218 5.02 21.66 0.92
CA ARG A 218 6.15 22.59 1.02
C ARG A 218 6.09 23.59 -0.12
N LEU A 219 6.33 24.86 0.20
CA LEU A 219 6.49 25.90 -0.80
C LEU A 219 7.78 25.66 -1.59
N LYS A 220 7.79 25.94 -2.89
CA LYS A 220 9.00 25.95 -3.71
C LYS A 220 9.83 27.18 -3.39
N ASP A 221 11.15 27.01 -3.37
CA ASP A 221 12.08 28.10 -3.01
C ASP A 221 12.04 29.28 -3.99
N ASN A 222 11.63 29.04 -5.24
CA ASN A 222 11.50 30.07 -6.29
C ASN A 222 10.06 30.58 -6.46
N ALA A 223 9.16 30.37 -5.51
CA ALA A 223 7.80 30.88 -5.58
C ALA A 223 7.79 32.39 -5.33
N ALA A 224 7.17 33.16 -6.26
CA ALA A 224 6.96 34.59 -6.09
C ALA A 224 5.60 34.84 -5.43
N TYR A 225 5.60 35.60 -4.34
CA TYR A 225 4.39 35.93 -3.57
C TYR A 225 4.52 37.27 -2.87
N GLU A 226 3.41 37.81 -2.47
CA GLU A 226 3.30 38.99 -1.62
C GLU A 226 2.66 38.63 -0.29
N VAL A 227 3.22 39.11 0.81
CA VAL A 227 2.64 38.95 2.14
C VAL A 227 1.52 39.96 2.32
N THR A 228 0.32 39.48 2.59
CA THR A 228 -0.86 40.34 2.80
C THR A 228 -1.18 40.56 4.28
N HIS A 229 -0.74 39.64 5.14
CA HIS A 229 -0.96 39.70 6.59
C HIS A 229 0.03 38.87 7.35
N GLU A 230 0.50 39.39 8.49
CA GLU A 230 1.32 38.63 9.47
C GLU A 230 0.42 38.08 10.56
N CYS A 231 0.45 36.79 10.80
CA CYS A 231 -0.34 36.14 11.83
C CYS A 231 0.45 36.07 13.16
N ALA A 232 -0.28 36.02 14.27
CA ALA A 232 0.35 35.84 15.59
C ALA A 232 1.06 34.50 15.71
N LEU A 233 2.27 34.52 16.25
CA LEU A 233 3.05 33.31 16.46
C LEU A 233 2.72 32.67 17.81
N PRO A 234 2.60 31.33 17.86
CA PRO A 234 2.44 30.63 19.12
C PRO A 234 3.72 30.67 19.95
N GLU A 235 3.59 30.98 21.23
CA GLU A 235 4.73 31.01 22.16
C GLU A 235 5.40 29.62 22.32
N ASN A 236 6.73 29.63 22.49
CA ASN A 236 7.53 28.43 22.78
C ASN A 236 7.34 27.27 21.80
N ARG A 237 7.17 27.56 20.51
CA ARG A 237 7.02 26.59 19.42
C ARG A 237 8.08 26.81 18.34
N ASN A 238 8.25 25.80 17.53
CA ASN A 238 9.20 25.82 16.41
C ASN A 238 8.65 26.52 15.15
N ILE A 239 7.71 27.46 15.31
CA ILE A 239 7.17 28.27 14.21
C ILE A 239 7.99 29.56 14.12
N LEU A 240 8.60 29.80 12.98
CA LEU A 240 9.46 30.96 12.73
C LEU A 240 8.69 32.13 12.13
N SER A 241 7.74 31.86 11.25
CA SER A 241 6.83 32.84 10.67
C SER A 241 5.50 32.22 10.29
N ASP A 242 4.44 33.03 10.27
CA ASP A 242 3.09 32.64 9.92
C ASP A 242 2.42 33.78 9.17
N GLN A 243 2.15 33.62 7.87
CA GLN A 243 1.82 34.70 6.96
C GLN A 243 0.68 34.30 6.03
N LEU A 244 -0.23 35.23 5.78
CA LEU A 244 -1.14 35.13 4.66
C LEU A 244 -0.46 35.71 3.41
N ILE A 245 -0.52 35.01 2.31
CA ILE A 245 0.14 35.39 1.07
C ILE A 245 -0.80 35.29 -0.12
N ARG A 246 -0.46 36.02 -1.19
CA ARG A 246 -0.99 35.84 -2.53
C ARG A 246 0.18 35.61 -3.48
N PHE A 247 0.01 34.70 -4.42
CA PHE A 247 1.03 34.55 -5.45
C PHE A 247 1.10 35.79 -6.32
N SER A 248 2.31 36.16 -6.72
CA SER A 248 2.63 37.27 -7.63
C SER A 248 3.19 36.75 -8.94
N GLY A 249 3.41 37.67 -9.92
CA GLY A 249 3.86 37.33 -11.28
C GLY A 249 2.71 37.23 -12.28
N GLU A 250 3.00 36.81 -13.51
CA GLU A 250 2.04 36.92 -14.62
C GLU A 250 0.92 35.88 -14.62
N LYS A 251 1.24 34.61 -14.33
CA LYS A 251 0.32 33.46 -14.43
C LYS A 251 -0.25 33.03 -13.10
N ALA A 252 0.59 33.00 -12.06
CA ALA A 252 0.23 32.45 -10.77
C ALA A 252 -1.02 33.09 -10.12
N PRO A 253 -1.25 34.42 -10.17
CA PRO A 253 -2.47 35.05 -9.66
C PRO A 253 -3.73 34.68 -10.43
N LYS A 254 -3.60 34.35 -11.72
CA LYS A 254 -4.75 33.93 -12.56
C LYS A 254 -5.13 32.47 -12.24
N ASP A 255 -4.13 31.62 -12.07
CA ASP A 255 -4.32 30.20 -11.81
C ASP A 255 -4.74 29.92 -10.36
N CYS A 256 -4.28 30.76 -9.40
CA CYS A 256 -4.58 30.65 -7.98
C CYS A 256 -4.84 32.04 -7.37
N PRO A 257 -6.03 32.64 -7.56
CA PRO A 257 -6.38 33.96 -7.06
C PRO A 257 -6.65 34.01 -5.55
N CYS A 258 -6.64 32.86 -4.89
CA CYS A 258 -6.98 32.73 -3.48
C CYS A 258 -5.84 33.19 -2.54
N VAL A 259 -6.21 33.57 -1.32
CA VAL A 259 -5.27 33.77 -0.22
C VAL A 259 -4.82 32.39 0.26
N LEU A 260 -3.54 32.25 0.44
CA LEU A 260 -2.92 31.05 1.01
C LEU A 260 -2.16 31.42 2.28
N ARG A 261 -1.81 30.42 3.07
CA ARG A 261 -1.04 30.59 4.30
C ARG A 261 0.34 29.97 4.15
N ARG A 262 1.36 30.76 4.42
CA ARG A 262 2.77 30.39 4.45
C ARG A 262 3.22 30.26 5.90
N ILE A 263 3.80 29.14 6.28
CA ILE A 263 4.28 28.89 7.64
C ILE A 263 5.71 28.39 7.56
N ALA A 264 6.64 29.09 8.18
CA ALA A 264 8.03 28.66 8.33
C ALA A 264 8.18 27.92 9.65
N VAL A 265 8.72 26.71 9.59
CA VAL A 265 8.86 25.78 10.72
C VAL A 265 10.33 25.38 10.86
N TRP A 266 10.88 25.45 12.05
CA TRP A 266 12.19 24.92 12.35
C TRP A 266 12.14 23.40 12.57
N ASP A 267 12.84 22.64 11.73
CA ASP A 267 13.04 21.20 11.89
C ASP A 267 14.35 20.97 12.70
N ALA A 268 14.20 20.82 14.01
CA ALA A 268 15.35 20.65 14.92
C ALA A 268 16.10 19.33 14.70
N VAL A 269 15.51 18.32 14.07
CA VAL A 269 16.16 17.02 13.81
C VAL A 269 17.14 17.13 12.64
N ASN A 270 16.77 17.89 11.60
CA ASN A 270 17.57 18.09 10.41
C ASN A 270 18.21 19.47 10.34
N GLU A 271 18.11 20.28 11.40
CA GLU A 271 18.69 21.63 11.55
C GLU A 271 18.41 22.54 10.35
N ARG A 272 17.15 22.59 9.92
CA ARG A 272 16.73 23.36 8.74
C ARG A 272 15.35 23.97 8.89
N GLU A 273 15.14 25.04 8.16
CA GLU A 273 13.82 25.62 7.96
C GLU A 273 13.02 24.82 6.93
N ILE A 274 11.74 24.61 7.19
CA ILE A 274 10.77 24.04 6.27
C ILE A 274 9.65 25.07 6.09
N VAL A 275 9.46 25.53 4.86
CA VAL A 275 8.39 26.47 4.53
C VAL A 275 7.19 25.68 4.00
N LEU A 276 6.08 25.75 4.71
CA LEU A 276 4.81 25.10 4.36
C LEU A 276 3.89 26.09 3.64
N LEU A 277 3.04 25.54 2.79
CA LEU A 277 1.97 26.24 2.06
C LEU A 277 0.67 25.49 2.23
N THR A 278 -0.42 26.22 2.51
CA THR A 278 -1.74 25.63 2.70
C THR A 278 -2.86 26.65 2.41
N ASN A 279 -4.06 26.13 2.13
CA ASN A 279 -5.31 26.91 2.12
C ASN A 279 -6.15 26.70 3.40
N LEU A 280 -5.59 26.05 4.43
CA LEU A 280 -6.19 25.92 5.77
C LEU A 280 -5.93 27.22 6.58
N LEU A 281 -6.81 28.21 6.45
CA LEU A 281 -6.61 29.52 7.08
C LEU A 281 -6.92 29.50 8.58
N GLU A 282 -7.91 28.69 9.00
CA GLU A 282 -8.43 28.65 10.38
C GLU A 282 -7.67 27.71 11.33
N PHE A 283 -6.79 26.86 10.80
CA PHE A 283 -6.05 25.90 11.64
C PHE A 283 -4.85 26.57 12.32
N GLY A 284 -4.53 26.13 13.54
CA GLY A 284 -3.29 26.57 14.20
C GLY A 284 -2.05 26.14 13.41
N SER A 285 -1.02 27.02 13.32
CA SER A 285 0.24 26.73 12.59
C SER A 285 0.94 25.47 13.06
N THR A 286 0.89 25.17 14.37
CA THR A 286 1.43 23.91 14.93
C THR A 286 0.68 22.68 14.45
N THR A 287 -0.65 22.80 14.25
CA THR A 287 -1.47 21.69 13.68
C THR A 287 -1.09 21.44 12.23
N ILE A 288 -0.92 22.51 11.43
CA ILE A 288 -0.50 22.41 10.02
C ILE A 288 0.91 21.78 9.93
N ALA A 289 1.84 22.19 10.78
CA ALA A 289 3.17 21.59 10.86
C ALA A 289 3.11 20.08 11.23
N ALA A 290 2.23 19.71 12.17
CA ALA A 290 2.04 18.32 12.56
C ALA A 290 1.41 17.47 11.44
N ILE A 291 0.45 18.03 10.67
CA ILE A 291 -0.12 17.38 9.48
C ILE A 291 0.98 17.08 8.45
N TYR A 292 1.82 18.08 8.15
CA TYR A 292 2.92 17.88 7.21
C TYR A 292 3.94 16.84 7.69
N LYS A 293 4.26 16.84 8.98
CA LYS A 293 5.14 15.83 9.58
C LYS A 293 4.55 14.42 9.45
N ASP A 294 3.24 14.27 9.62
CA ASP A 294 2.54 12.98 9.53
C ASP A 294 2.49 12.44 8.09
N ARG A 295 2.66 13.28 7.07
CA ARG A 295 2.83 12.87 5.67
C ARG A 295 3.91 11.79 5.50
N TRP A 296 4.94 11.79 6.36
CA TRP A 296 6.04 10.82 6.29
C TRP A 296 5.57 9.36 6.38
N GLU A 297 4.38 9.09 6.90
CA GLU A 297 3.81 7.75 6.99
C GLU A 297 3.64 7.09 5.60
N ILE A 298 3.42 7.87 4.53
CA ILE A 298 3.36 7.31 3.18
C ILE A 298 4.74 6.83 2.69
N GLU A 299 5.83 7.47 3.12
CA GLU A 299 7.18 7.03 2.80
C GLU A 299 7.54 5.75 3.58
N LEU A 300 7.08 5.63 4.83
CA LEU A 300 7.20 4.40 5.62
C LEU A 300 6.40 3.26 4.99
N PHE A 301 5.21 3.55 4.47
CA PHE A 301 4.43 2.58 3.70
C PHE A 301 5.21 2.08 2.46
N PHE A 302 5.76 2.98 1.63
CA PHE A 302 6.56 2.59 0.47
C PHE A 302 7.81 1.81 0.85
N LYS A 303 8.47 2.22 1.93
CA LYS A 303 9.63 1.51 2.47
C LYS A 303 9.25 0.08 2.88
N ALA A 304 8.17 -0.07 3.65
CA ALA A 304 7.69 -1.37 4.09
C ALA A 304 7.29 -2.28 2.91
N LEU A 305 6.58 -1.73 1.91
CA LEU A 305 6.21 -2.46 0.70
C LEU A 305 7.45 -2.95 -0.07
N LYS A 306 8.44 -2.08 -0.27
CA LYS A 306 9.66 -2.41 -1.02
C LYS A 306 10.63 -3.33 -0.28
N GLN A 307 10.64 -3.31 1.05
CA GLN A 307 11.53 -4.13 1.87
C GLN A 307 10.97 -5.53 2.13
N ASN A 308 9.67 -5.62 2.39
CA ASN A 308 9.05 -6.85 2.87
C ASN A 308 8.39 -7.67 1.76
N LEU A 309 8.22 -7.09 0.55
CA LEU A 309 7.50 -7.73 -0.55
C LEU A 309 8.24 -7.61 -1.88
N LYS A 310 7.87 -8.45 -2.84
CA LYS A 310 8.51 -8.54 -4.17
C LYS A 310 7.94 -7.51 -5.16
N VAL A 311 8.28 -6.24 -4.95
CA VAL A 311 7.94 -5.14 -5.88
C VAL A 311 9.16 -4.51 -6.57
N LYS A 312 10.37 -5.05 -6.34
CA LYS A 312 11.61 -4.63 -7.00
C LYS A 312 12.04 -5.60 -8.10
N ARG A 313 11.64 -6.86 -8.01
CA ARG A 313 11.94 -7.91 -9.01
C ARG A 313 10.63 -8.55 -9.42
N PHE A 314 10.40 -8.63 -10.72
CA PHE A 314 9.16 -9.15 -11.28
C PHE A 314 9.37 -10.53 -11.88
N VAL A 315 8.41 -11.43 -11.64
CA VAL A 315 8.44 -12.82 -12.14
C VAL A 315 7.85 -12.96 -13.54
N GLY A 316 7.23 -11.90 -14.08
CA GLY A 316 6.73 -11.81 -15.44
C GLY A 316 7.08 -10.45 -16.07
N THR A 317 7.18 -10.39 -17.40
CA THR A 317 7.64 -9.21 -18.13
C THR A 317 6.54 -8.40 -18.82
N SER A 318 5.33 -8.95 -18.98
CA SER A 318 4.20 -8.20 -19.53
C SER A 318 3.65 -7.17 -18.53
N GLU A 319 3.04 -6.09 -19.05
CA GLU A 319 2.41 -5.06 -18.24
C GLU A 319 1.37 -5.66 -17.27
N ASN A 320 0.52 -6.56 -17.77
CA ASN A 320 -0.48 -7.21 -16.96
C ASN A 320 0.14 -8.06 -15.83
N ALA A 321 1.18 -8.85 -16.12
CA ALA A 321 1.87 -9.65 -15.11
C ALA A 321 2.49 -8.78 -14.00
N LEU A 322 3.04 -7.62 -14.38
CA LEU A 322 3.58 -6.65 -13.43
C LEU A 322 2.46 -6.07 -12.55
N ARG A 323 1.34 -5.67 -13.14
CA ARG A 323 0.16 -5.18 -12.39
C ARG A 323 -0.37 -6.24 -11.43
N VAL A 324 -0.52 -7.50 -11.88
CA VAL A 324 -0.90 -8.64 -11.01
C VAL A 324 0.06 -8.77 -9.82
N GLN A 325 1.37 -8.68 -10.07
CA GLN A 325 2.36 -8.79 -8.99
C GLN A 325 2.31 -7.63 -8.01
N ILE A 326 2.09 -6.39 -8.45
CA ILE A 326 1.94 -5.23 -7.57
C ILE A 326 0.67 -5.37 -6.72
N TRP A 327 -0.46 -5.73 -7.32
CA TRP A 327 -1.71 -5.90 -6.58
C TRP A 327 -1.63 -7.05 -5.57
N THR A 328 -1.01 -8.17 -5.94
CA THR A 328 -0.80 -9.27 -4.98
C THR A 328 0.20 -8.91 -3.88
N ALA A 329 1.15 -8.01 -4.13
CA ALA A 329 1.99 -7.44 -3.08
C ALA A 329 1.20 -6.54 -2.12
N LEU A 330 0.30 -5.70 -2.63
CA LEU A 330 -0.58 -4.88 -1.79
C LEU A 330 -1.53 -5.75 -0.95
N ILE A 331 -2.05 -6.84 -1.51
CA ILE A 331 -2.85 -7.82 -0.78
C ILE A 331 -2.03 -8.49 0.34
N ALA A 332 -0.81 -8.93 0.02
CA ALA A 332 0.09 -9.50 1.03
C ALA A 332 0.45 -8.49 2.13
N PHE A 333 0.67 -7.22 1.76
CA PHE A 333 0.89 -6.13 2.72
C PHE A 333 -0.33 -5.95 3.65
N LEU A 334 -1.53 -5.97 3.10
CA LEU A 334 -2.77 -5.86 3.88
C LEU A 334 -2.92 -7.03 4.86
N LEU A 335 -2.60 -8.25 4.44
CA LEU A 335 -2.58 -9.43 5.31
C LEU A 335 -1.54 -9.30 6.43
N LEU A 336 -0.33 -8.80 6.14
CA LEU A 336 0.70 -8.55 7.15
C LEU A 336 0.27 -7.47 8.15
N LYS A 337 -0.36 -6.39 7.68
CA LYS A 337 -0.93 -5.35 8.55
C LYS A 337 -2.05 -5.88 9.42
N TRP A 338 -2.87 -6.75 8.87
CA TRP A 338 -3.92 -7.45 9.59
C TRP A 338 -3.34 -8.35 10.71
N LEU A 339 -2.36 -9.19 10.42
CA LEU A 339 -1.69 -10.00 11.41
C LEU A 339 -1.01 -9.16 12.50
N HIS A 340 -0.39 -8.05 12.11
CA HIS A 340 0.22 -7.10 13.04
C HIS A 340 -0.83 -6.45 13.96
N HIS A 341 -2.03 -6.18 13.45
CA HIS A 341 -3.14 -5.66 14.25
C HIS A 341 -3.69 -6.68 15.24
N LEU A 342 -3.76 -7.95 14.87
CA LEU A 342 -4.22 -9.04 15.74
C LEU A 342 -3.26 -9.36 16.88
N SER A 343 -1.96 -9.20 16.64
CA SER A 343 -0.92 -9.61 17.58
C SER A 343 -0.86 -8.72 18.82
N LYS A 344 -0.76 -9.32 19.99
CA LYS A 344 -0.45 -8.66 21.25
C LYS A 344 1.07 -8.46 21.45
N ALA A 345 1.89 -9.21 20.73
CA ALA A 345 3.35 -9.06 20.76
C ALA A 345 3.78 -7.75 20.05
N LYS A 346 4.87 -7.16 20.54
CA LYS A 346 5.43 -5.91 19.97
C LYS A 346 6.27 -6.17 18.71
N TRP A 347 5.64 -6.69 17.66
CA TRP A 347 6.30 -6.87 16.38
C TRP A 347 6.62 -5.54 15.69
N SER A 348 7.79 -5.44 15.07
CA SER A 348 7.89 -4.57 13.89
C SER A 348 7.30 -5.31 12.70
N LEU A 349 6.73 -4.58 11.72
CA LEU A 349 6.15 -5.21 10.53
C LEU A 349 7.19 -6.04 9.76
N SER A 350 8.45 -5.60 9.73
CA SER A 350 9.54 -6.31 9.06
C SER A 350 9.92 -7.61 9.79
N ASN A 351 9.94 -7.61 11.13
CA ASN A 351 10.17 -8.84 11.90
C ASN A 351 9.05 -9.83 11.67
N LEU A 352 7.79 -9.39 11.75
CA LEU A 352 6.64 -10.25 11.48
C LEU A 352 6.72 -10.87 10.09
N ALA A 353 7.00 -10.07 9.05
CA ALA A 353 7.14 -10.56 7.68
C ALA A 353 8.28 -11.60 7.55
N SER A 354 9.42 -11.35 8.19
CA SER A 354 10.57 -12.27 8.16
C SER A 354 10.28 -13.56 8.89
N MET A 355 9.69 -13.51 10.07
CA MET A 355 9.35 -14.69 10.87
C MET A 355 8.23 -15.49 10.21
N LEU A 356 7.23 -14.84 9.62
CA LEU A 356 6.18 -15.51 8.86
C LEU A 356 6.77 -16.23 7.65
N ARG A 357 7.70 -15.63 6.89
CA ARG A 357 8.38 -16.24 5.76
C ARG A 357 9.06 -17.55 6.14
N LEU A 358 9.77 -17.58 7.28
CA LEU A 358 10.48 -18.77 7.76
C LEU A 358 9.54 -19.86 8.28
N ASN A 359 8.31 -19.51 8.62
CA ASN A 359 7.34 -20.39 9.27
C ASN A 359 6.08 -20.67 8.42
N LEU A 360 6.02 -20.25 7.15
CA LEU A 360 4.80 -20.35 6.30
C LEU A 360 4.17 -21.74 6.30
N PHE A 361 4.98 -22.80 6.27
CA PHE A 361 4.52 -24.19 6.20
C PHE A 361 4.67 -24.95 7.51
N THR A 362 4.97 -24.27 8.61
CA THR A 362 4.93 -24.89 9.94
C THR A 362 3.49 -25.03 10.41
N TYR A 363 3.23 -26.11 11.14
CA TYR A 363 1.95 -26.36 11.78
C TYR A 363 2.00 -25.77 13.19
N ARG A 364 1.46 -24.56 13.33
CA ARG A 364 1.30 -23.84 14.61
C ARG A 364 -0.05 -23.17 14.60
N GLU A 365 -0.66 -22.96 15.75
CA GLU A 365 -1.86 -22.11 15.81
C GLU A 365 -1.44 -20.66 15.57
N LEU A 366 -2.11 -19.98 14.64
CA LEU A 366 -1.69 -18.67 14.14
C LEU A 366 -1.72 -17.59 15.21
N THR A 367 -2.80 -17.52 15.99
CA THR A 367 -2.97 -16.48 17.03
C THR A 367 -1.97 -16.68 18.16
N ALA A 368 -1.80 -17.92 18.64
CA ALA A 368 -0.82 -18.22 19.66
C ALA A 368 0.61 -17.92 19.20
N TRP A 369 0.92 -18.26 17.94
CA TRP A 369 2.23 -17.94 17.36
C TRP A 369 2.45 -16.42 17.22
N LEU A 370 1.43 -15.67 16.81
CA LEU A 370 1.52 -14.21 16.73
C LEU A 370 1.82 -13.56 18.08
N ASP A 371 1.21 -14.09 19.16
CA ASP A 371 1.34 -13.53 20.51
C ASP A 371 2.61 -14.02 21.24
N ASN A 372 3.05 -15.24 20.95
CA ASN A 372 4.25 -15.85 21.55
C ASN A 372 5.03 -16.71 20.54
N PRO A 373 5.76 -16.06 19.60
CA PRO A 373 6.41 -16.76 18.48
C PRO A 373 7.51 -17.74 18.89
N PHE A 374 8.14 -17.52 20.03
CA PHE A 374 9.25 -18.35 20.53
C PHE A 374 8.77 -19.46 21.47
N GLY A 375 7.62 -19.31 22.11
CA GLY A 375 7.08 -20.28 23.05
C GLY A 375 5.98 -21.19 22.49
N THR A 376 5.43 -20.90 21.31
CA THR A 376 4.35 -21.69 20.71
C THR A 376 4.92 -22.96 20.04
N PRO A 377 4.62 -24.17 20.55
CA PRO A 377 5.14 -25.41 19.97
C PRO A 377 4.50 -25.70 18.62
N PRO A 378 5.16 -26.47 17.73
CA PRO A 378 4.54 -27.02 16.54
C PRO A 378 3.37 -27.96 16.91
N LEU A 379 2.29 -27.89 16.14
CA LEU A 379 1.22 -28.88 16.23
C LEU A 379 1.73 -30.17 15.56
N LEU A 380 1.85 -31.23 16.33
CA LEU A 380 2.18 -32.53 15.79
C LEU A 380 0.97 -33.07 15.01
N PRO A 381 1.13 -33.62 13.79
CA PRO A 381 0.08 -34.39 13.14
C PRO A 381 -0.27 -35.54 14.09
N GLN A 382 -1.54 -35.69 14.44
CA GLN A 382 -1.97 -36.90 15.14
C GLN A 382 -1.60 -38.07 14.26
N SER A 383 -0.67 -38.94 14.72
CA SER A 383 -0.46 -40.23 14.11
C SER A 383 -1.80 -40.96 14.20
N GLN A 384 -2.38 -41.31 13.04
CA GLN A 384 -3.40 -42.34 13.02
C GLN A 384 -2.72 -43.62 13.56
N GLN A 385 -2.99 -43.94 14.82
CA GLN A 385 -2.70 -45.27 15.32
C GLN A 385 -3.53 -46.22 14.45
N LEU A 386 -2.87 -46.87 13.51
CA LEU A 386 -3.42 -48.07 12.88
C LEU A 386 -3.61 -49.04 14.01
N THR A 387 -4.84 -49.22 14.50
CA THR A 387 -5.23 -50.35 15.30
C THR A 387 -5.01 -51.58 14.40
N LEU A 388 -3.92 -52.26 14.64
CA LEU A 388 -3.76 -53.66 14.16
C LEU A 388 -4.91 -54.45 14.81
N GLY A 389 -5.96 -54.68 14.03
CA GLY A 389 -6.96 -55.70 14.38
C GLY A 389 -6.28 -57.04 14.32
N LEU A 390 -5.81 -57.50 15.48
CA LEU A 390 -5.50 -58.92 15.68
C LEU A 390 -6.84 -59.61 15.83
N ALA A 391 -7.25 -60.32 14.74
CA ALA A 391 -8.31 -61.33 14.76
C ALA A 391 -7.73 -62.64 15.22
#